data_c7c6ef7e4f66bfd87d5e22653b64529a
#
_entry.id   c7c6ef7e4f66bfd87d5e22653b64529a
#
_cell.length_a   1.000
_cell.length_b   1.000
_cell.length_c   1.000
_cell.angle_alpha   90.00
_cell.angle_beta   90.00
_cell.angle_gamma   90.00
#
_symmetry.space_group_name_H-M   'P 1'
#
loop_
_entity.id
_entity.type
_entity.pdbx_description
1 polymer ?
#
loop_
_entity_poly.entity_id
_entity_poly.type
_entity_poly.pdbx_seq_one_letter_code
_entity_poly.pdbx_strand_id
1 'polypeptide(L)'
;LGSGSYGIEQASQVYFGKSASELSLPEAATIAGLFQAPVAYDPFDYPEKAESRRNQVLNLMKRHGYISEEECEIAKSIPLKSLLVESESTTNQFQGFIDTVVEEVIDRTGKNPYETPMSIKTTMVREKQEAINSIYNGTTYKWLNDTVQAGIAVVDNDNGSLIAVGAGRNRKRLREYNYATMIKRHPGSTAKPIFDYGPAIEYLNWSTGKMIIDDKYTYSGGGYLKNWDNGYKGIMTMLQHM
;
A
#
# COMPACT_ATOMS: atom_id res chain seq x y z
N LEU A 1 14.40 2.59 -5.39
CA LEU A 1 15.53 2.88 -4.48
C LEU A 1 15.09 3.07 -3.01
N GLY A 2 13.99 2.45 -2.61
CA GLY A 2 13.43 2.65 -1.27
C GLY A 2 12.53 3.89 -1.17
N SER A 3 11.75 4.02 -0.10
CA SER A 3 10.80 5.12 0.16
C SER A 3 9.98 5.55 -1.06
N GLY A 4 9.60 4.59 -1.93
CA GLY A 4 8.82 4.82 -3.15
C GLY A 4 9.55 5.55 -4.27
N SER A 5 10.86 5.80 -4.17
CA SER A 5 11.63 6.54 -5.18
C SER A 5 12.06 5.67 -6.37
N TYR A 6 11.82 6.16 -7.59
CA TYR A 6 12.28 5.56 -8.83
C TYR A 6 13.37 6.42 -9.49
N GLY A 7 14.51 5.80 -9.77
CA GLY A 7 15.67 6.49 -10.31
C GLY A 7 16.45 7.29 -9.26
N ILE A 8 17.66 7.72 -9.66
CA ILE A 8 18.59 8.41 -8.77
C ILE A 8 18.11 9.82 -8.41
N GLU A 9 17.53 10.53 -9.34
CA GLU A 9 17.07 11.91 -9.14
C GLU A 9 15.97 11.96 -8.07
N GLN A 10 14.95 11.10 -8.18
CA GLN A 10 13.89 11.05 -7.20
C GLN A 10 14.39 10.59 -5.83
N ALA A 11 15.31 9.61 -5.79
CA ALA A 11 15.91 9.17 -4.53
C ALA A 11 16.72 10.30 -3.87
N SER A 12 17.46 11.07 -4.65
CA SER A 12 18.20 12.25 -4.17
C SER A 12 17.28 13.29 -3.54
N GLN A 13 16.18 13.62 -4.21
CA GLN A 13 15.18 14.53 -3.67
C GLN A 13 14.53 14.00 -2.40
N VAL A 14 14.15 12.71 -2.38
CA VAL A 14 13.46 12.10 -1.24
C VAL A 14 14.34 12.03 0.00
N TYR A 15 15.59 11.62 -0.15
CA TYR A 15 16.48 11.43 1.00
C TYR A 15 17.24 12.68 1.41
N PHE A 16 17.63 13.51 0.44
CA PHE A 16 18.57 14.61 0.66
C PHE A 16 18.05 15.98 0.23
N GLY A 17 16.86 16.07 -0.39
CA GLY A 17 16.22 17.33 -0.78
C GLY A 17 16.95 18.11 -1.88
N LYS A 18 17.79 17.45 -2.68
CA LYS A 18 18.60 18.07 -3.72
C LYS A 18 18.68 17.24 -5.00
N SER A 19 19.13 17.83 -6.09
CA SER A 19 19.35 17.12 -7.36
C SER A 19 20.48 16.08 -7.23
N ALA A 20 20.39 15.02 -8.02
CA ALA A 20 21.42 13.98 -8.05
C ALA A 20 22.82 14.51 -8.42
N SER A 21 22.88 15.59 -9.19
CA SER A 21 24.14 16.27 -9.57
C SER A 21 24.78 17.05 -8.40
N GLU A 22 24.03 17.32 -7.33
CA GLU A 22 24.47 18.08 -6.16
C GLU A 22 24.81 17.18 -4.96
N LEU A 23 24.74 15.85 -5.15
CA LEU A 23 25.04 14.90 -4.10
C LEU A 23 26.52 14.99 -3.69
N SER A 24 26.74 15.09 -2.39
CA SER A 24 28.06 14.89 -1.79
C SER A 24 28.48 13.41 -1.86
N LEU A 25 29.75 13.14 -1.65
CA LEU A 25 30.31 11.77 -1.66
C LEU A 25 29.54 10.80 -0.73
N PRO A 26 29.29 11.14 0.56
CA PRO A 26 28.55 10.22 1.44
C PRO A 26 27.10 10.02 1.02
N GLU A 27 26.44 11.01 0.44
CA GLU A 27 25.08 10.90 -0.07
C GLU A 27 25.01 10.01 -1.32
N ALA A 28 25.92 10.21 -2.28
CA ALA A 28 26.02 9.39 -3.47
C ALA A 28 26.34 7.92 -3.12
N ALA A 29 27.26 7.70 -2.17
CA ALA A 29 27.59 6.36 -1.69
C ALA A 29 26.40 5.68 -0.97
N THR A 30 25.55 6.46 -0.28
CA THR A 30 24.32 5.96 0.33
C THR A 30 23.39 5.45 -0.75
N ILE A 31 23.04 6.27 -1.75
CA ILE A 31 22.15 5.86 -2.86
C ILE A 31 22.71 4.63 -3.58
N ALA A 32 24.02 4.59 -3.87
CA ALA A 32 24.65 3.43 -4.48
C ALA A 32 24.51 2.16 -3.62
N GLY A 33 24.53 2.30 -2.30
CA GLY A 33 24.30 1.20 -1.36
C GLY A 33 22.90 0.59 -1.41
N LEU A 34 21.89 1.39 -1.76
CA LEU A 34 20.49 0.96 -1.81
C LEU A 34 20.18 -0.05 -2.91
N PHE A 35 20.96 -0.07 -4.00
CA PHE A 35 20.71 -1.00 -5.12
C PHE A 35 20.71 -2.47 -4.72
N GLN A 36 21.42 -2.84 -3.68
CA GLN A 36 21.50 -4.24 -3.24
C GLN A 36 20.18 -4.73 -2.62
N ALA A 37 19.58 -3.92 -1.75
CA ALA A 37 18.33 -4.25 -1.07
C ALA A 37 17.62 -2.96 -0.61
N PRO A 38 16.87 -2.28 -1.49
CA PRO A 38 16.35 -0.93 -1.24
C PRO A 38 15.49 -0.81 0.03
N VAL A 39 14.72 -1.84 0.35
CA VAL A 39 13.86 -1.85 1.55
C VAL A 39 14.66 -2.12 2.81
N ALA A 40 15.64 -3.02 2.74
CA ALA A 40 16.43 -3.42 3.91
C ALA A 40 17.45 -2.35 4.35
N TYR A 41 17.83 -1.49 3.42
CA TYR A 41 18.79 -0.38 3.63
C TYR A 41 18.13 1.00 3.52
N ASP A 42 16.78 1.09 3.60
CA ASP A 42 16.11 2.38 3.55
C ASP A 42 16.60 3.29 4.68
N PRO A 43 17.18 4.48 4.38
CA PRO A 43 17.79 5.35 5.38
C PRO A 43 16.81 5.89 6.42
N PHE A 44 15.52 6.03 6.06
CA PHE A 44 14.50 6.48 7.00
C PHE A 44 14.06 5.38 7.97
N ASP A 45 13.99 4.12 7.49
CA ASP A 45 13.54 2.99 8.32
C ASP A 45 14.67 2.33 9.09
N TYR A 46 15.85 2.23 8.46
CA TYR A 46 17.00 1.50 9.00
C TYR A 46 18.29 2.30 8.86
N PRO A 47 18.41 3.49 9.48
CA PRO A 47 19.52 4.41 9.28
C PRO A 47 20.88 3.79 9.63
N GLU A 48 20.97 2.95 10.66
CA GLU A 48 22.21 2.28 11.05
C GLU A 48 22.65 1.24 10.01
N LYS A 49 21.71 0.50 9.42
CA LYS A 49 22.01 -0.46 8.34
C LYS A 49 22.43 0.28 7.06
N ALA A 50 21.72 1.36 6.72
CA ALA A 50 22.03 2.21 5.58
C ALA A 50 23.43 2.83 5.72
N GLU A 51 23.79 3.32 6.91
CA GLU A 51 25.10 3.86 7.20
C GLU A 51 26.21 2.81 7.09
N SER A 52 25.98 1.63 7.66
CA SER A 52 26.91 0.49 7.51
C SER A 52 27.12 0.12 6.03
N ARG A 53 26.03 0.10 5.24
CA ARG A 53 26.07 -0.20 3.81
C ARG A 53 26.79 0.90 3.02
N ARG A 54 26.54 2.18 3.31
CA ARG A 54 27.28 3.33 2.76
C ARG A 54 28.79 3.16 2.99
N ASN A 55 29.17 2.83 4.22
CA ASN A 55 30.58 2.68 4.58
C ASN A 55 31.26 1.51 3.83
N GLN A 56 30.54 0.44 3.52
CA GLN A 56 31.03 -0.62 2.64
C GLN A 56 31.26 -0.09 1.21
N VAL A 57 30.34 0.71 0.66
CA VAL A 57 30.49 1.32 -0.67
C VAL A 57 31.72 2.24 -0.70
N LEU A 58 31.89 3.12 0.31
CA LEU A 58 33.06 4.00 0.42
C LEU A 58 34.37 3.20 0.48
N ASN A 59 34.42 2.10 1.23
CA ASN A 59 35.59 1.22 1.26
C ASN A 59 35.90 0.58 -0.10
N LEU A 60 34.84 0.22 -0.86
CA LEU A 60 35.05 -0.32 -2.21
C LEU A 60 35.54 0.77 -3.17
N MET A 61 34.98 1.99 -3.09
CA MET A 61 35.44 3.13 -3.89
C MET A 61 36.94 3.43 -3.62
N LYS A 62 37.34 3.45 -2.34
CA LYS A 62 38.75 3.59 -1.96
C LYS A 62 39.61 2.45 -2.53
N ARG A 63 39.19 1.19 -2.33
CA ARG A 63 39.94 0.02 -2.81
C ARG A 63 40.15 0.03 -4.32
N HIS A 64 39.21 0.57 -5.09
CA HIS A 64 39.28 0.67 -6.54
C HIS A 64 39.89 1.99 -7.03
N GLY A 65 40.39 2.85 -6.14
CA GLY A 65 41.07 4.09 -6.50
C GLY A 65 40.18 5.23 -6.98
N TYR A 66 38.86 5.16 -6.74
CA TYR A 66 37.94 6.23 -7.07
C TYR A 66 38.00 7.39 -6.08
N ILE A 67 38.40 7.13 -4.83
CA ILE A 67 38.56 8.13 -3.77
C ILE A 67 39.82 7.79 -2.97
N SER A 68 40.43 8.82 -2.35
CA SER A 68 41.57 8.67 -1.44
C SER A 68 41.16 8.09 -0.09
N GLU A 69 42.15 7.70 0.73
CA GLU A 69 41.93 7.29 2.13
C GLU A 69 41.27 8.43 2.93
N GLU A 70 41.78 9.65 2.78
CA GLU A 70 41.32 10.82 3.51
C GLU A 70 39.84 11.13 3.17
N GLU A 71 39.47 11.14 1.89
CA GLU A 71 38.09 11.34 1.45
C GLU A 71 37.15 10.26 2.00
N CYS A 72 37.60 9.00 2.03
CA CYS A 72 36.85 7.90 2.59
C CYS A 72 36.56 8.10 4.08
N GLU A 73 37.55 8.44 4.86
CA GLU A 73 37.39 8.61 6.32
C GLU A 73 36.57 9.87 6.65
N ILE A 74 36.76 10.97 5.93
CA ILE A 74 35.88 12.16 6.04
C ILE A 74 34.44 11.79 5.75
N ALA A 75 34.16 11.10 4.63
CA ALA A 75 32.80 10.72 4.25
C ALA A 75 32.14 9.79 5.27
N LYS A 76 32.88 8.88 5.89
CA LYS A 76 32.38 7.99 6.94
C LYS A 76 32.11 8.72 8.26
N SER A 77 32.89 9.75 8.58
CA SER A 77 32.75 10.50 9.84
C SER A 77 31.44 11.28 9.92
N ILE A 78 30.76 11.53 8.78
CA ILE A 78 29.50 12.23 8.71
C ILE A 78 28.36 11.26 9.04
N PRO A 79 27.60 11.46 10.14
CA PRO A 79 26.47 10.60 10.46
C PRO A 79 25.40 10.66 9.37
N LEU A 80 24.89 9.50 8.91
CA LEU A 80 23.88 9.47 7.85
C LEU A 80 22.62 10.27 8.22
N LYS A 81 22.17 10.18 9.47
CA LYS A 81 21.01 10.91 9.96
C LYS A 81 21.12 12.44 9.78
N SER A 82 22.31 13.00 9.82
CA SER A 82 22.53 14.45 9.62
C SER A 82 22.43 14.90 8.16
N LEU A 83 22.49 13.95 7.22
CA LEU A 83 22.36 14.21 5.79
C LEU A 83 20.93 14.11 5.31
N LEU A 84 20.08 13.35 6.03
CA LEU A 84 18.69 13.14 5.63
C LEU A 84 17.87 14.41 5.88
N VAL A 85 17.07 14.78 4.89
CA VAL A 85 16.04 15.80 5.08
C VAL A 85 14.92 15.21 5.93
N GLU A 86 14.35 16.01 6.85
CA GLU A 86 13.09 15.64 7.47
C GLU A 86 12.06 15.51 6.35
N SER A 87 11.54 14.31 6.17
CA SER A 87 10.47 14.07 5.22
C SER A 87 9.24 14.81 5.69
N GLU A 88 9.10 16.09 5.32
CA GLU A 88 7.76 16.66 5.21
C GLU A 88 7.02 15.72 4.28
N SER A 89 5.84 15.23 4.69
CA SER A 89 5.10 14.23 3.96
C SER A 89 4.91 14.68 2.50
N THR A 90 5.72 14.16 1.60
CA THR A 90 5.62 14.40 0.15
C THR A 90 4.35 13.76 -0.42
N THR A 91 3.52 13.19 0.44
CA THR A 91 2.29 12.52 0.04
C THR A 91 1.19 13.53 -0.26
N ASN A 92 0.77 13.55 -1.50
CA ASN A 92 -0.48 14.20 -1.89
C ASN A 92 -1.65 13.53 -1.16
N GLN A 93 -2.65 14.31 -0.73
CA GLN A 93 -3.88 13.78 -0.13
C GLN A 93 -4.61 12.72 -1.00
N PHE A 94 -4.30 12.66 -2.30
CA PHE A 94 -4.82 11.69 -3.26
C PHE A 94 -3.84 10.56 -3.58
N GLN A 95 -2.72 10.46 -2.86
CA GLN A 95 -1.63 9.55 -3.21
C GLN A 95 -2.07 8.09 -3.31
N GLY A 96 -2.97 7.63 -2.47
CA GLY A 96 -3.47 6.25 -2.55
C GLY A 96 -4.19 5.95 -3.87
N PHE A 97 -4.96 6.90 -4.37
CA PHE A 97 -5.61 6.78 -5.68
C PHE A 97 -4.58 6.87 -6.82
N ILE A 98 -3.63 7.82 -6.72
CA ILE A 98 -2.56 7.99 -7.72
C ILE A 98 -1.73 6.71 -7.84
N ASP A 99 -1.34 6.10 -6.73
CA ASP A 99 -0.58 4.84 -6.74
C ASP A 99 -1.35 3.73 -7.45
N THR A 100 -2.66 3.61 -7.21
CA THR A 100 -3.53 2.63 -7.88
C THR A 100 -3.61 2.89 -9.39
N VAL A 101 -3.74 4.16 -9.80
CA VAL A 101 -3.75 4.54 -11.23
C VAL A 101 -2.42 4.19 -11.90
N VAL A 102 -1.30 4.45 -11.24
CA VAL A 102 0.03 4.12 -11.77
C VAL A 102 0.18 2.62 -11.98
N GLU A 103 -0.23 1.79 -11.01
CA GLU A 103 -0.22 0.33 -11.14
C GLU A 103 -1.08 -0.12 -12.33
N GLU A 104 -2.30 0.38 -12.45
CA GLU A 104 -3.20 0.04 -13.57
C GLU A 104 -2.66 0.45 -14.93
N VAL A 105 -2.01 1.63 -15.03
CA VAL A 105 -1.37 2.08 -16.28
C VAL A 105 -0.22 1.16 -16.66
N ILE A 106 0.63 0.77 -15.71
CA ILE A 106 1.73 -0.16 -15.96
C ILE A 106 1.19 -1.50 -16.43
N ASP A 107 0.19 -2.04 -15.76
CA ASP A 107 -0.42 -3.34 -16.09
C ASP A 107 -1.05 -3.34 -17.50
N ARG A 108 -1.73 -2.25 -17.87
CA ARG A 108 -2.40 -2.13 -19.18
C ARG A 108 -1.46 -1.80 -20.33
N THR A 109 -0.42 -1.02 -20.09
CA THR A 109 0.41 -0.45 -21.16
C THR A 109 1.85 -0.93 -21.18
N GLY A 110 2.32 -1.54 -20.10
CA GLY A 110 3.73 -1.85 -19.88
C GLY A 110 4.63 -0.62 -19.70
N LYS A 111 4.06 0.59 -19.62
CA LYS A 111 4.80 1.85 -19.49
C LYS A 111 4.66 2.43 -18.09
N ASN A 112 5.78 2.87 -17.53
CA ASN A 112 5.80 3.56 -16.24
C ASN A 112 5.50 5.06 -16.44
N PRO A 113 4.41 5.62 -15.86
CA PRO A 113 4.07 7.04 -15.98
C PRO A 113 5.14 8.00 -15.44
N TYR A 114 6.00 7.54 -14.55
CA TYR A 114 7.10 8.35 -14.01
C TYR A 114 8.30 8.46 -14.95
N GLU A 115 8.37 7.57 -15.95
CA GLU A 115 9.46 7.52 -16.94
C GLU A 115 9.00 7.93 -18.33
N THR A 116 7.69 7.82 -18.60
CA THR A 116 7.12 8.09 -19.90
C THR A 116 6.07 9.21 -19.78
N PRO A 117 6.28 10.38 -20.40
CA PRO A 117 5.28 11.45 -20.40
C PRO A 117 3.96 10.97 -21.01
N MET A 118 2.87 11.13 -20.28
CA MET A 118 1.52 10.77 -20.73
C MET A 118 0.45 11.60 -20.01
N SER A 119 -0.72 11.70 -20.61
CA SER A 119 -1.91 12.30 -20.00
C SER A 119 -2.86 11.19 -19.59
N ILE A 120 -3.19 11.15 -18.30
CA ILE A 120 -4.03 10.10 -17.71
C ILE A 120 -5.32 10.75 -17.23
N LYS A 121 -6.46 10.32 -17.78
CA LYS A 121 -7.79 10.68 -17.29
C LYS A 121 -8.28 9.59 -16.35
N THR A 122 -8.75 9.96 -15.18
CA THR A 122 -9.18 9.02 -14.13
C THR A 122 -10.66 9.17 -13.83
N THR A 123 -11.20 8.19 -13.16
CA THR A 123 -12.59 8.13 -12.67
C THR A 123 -12.75 8.71 -11.27
N MET A 124 -11.72 9.31 -10.69
CA MET A 124 -11.75 9.83 -9.33
C MET A 124 -12.84 10.89 -9.14
N VAL A 125 -13.67 10.69 -8.12
CA VAL A 125 -14.62 11.70 -7.64
C VAL A 125 -14.02 12.37 -6.41
N ARG A 126 -13.64 13.63 -6.55
CA ARG A 126 -12.91 14.40 -5.51
C ARG A 126 -13.61 14.34 -4.15
N GLU A 127 -14.91 14.60 -4.10
CA GLU A 127 -15.70 14.60 -2.86
C GLU A 127 -15.67 13.26 -2.13
N LYS A 128 -15.67 12.14 -2.87
CA LYS A 128 -15.59 10.80 -2.29
C LYS A 128 -14.19 10.52 -1.74
N GLN A 129 -13.18 10.99 -2.44
CA GLN A 129 -11.78 10.88 -1.97
C GLN A 129 -11.53 11.74 -0.73
N GLU A 130 -12.06 12.95 -0.68
CA GLU A 130 -11.99 13.83 0.50
C GLU A 130 -12.76 13.25 1.70
N ALA A 131 -13.88 12.57 1.47
CA ALA A 131 -14.61 11.85 2.51
C ALA A 131 -13.75 10.72 3.12
N ILE A 132 -13.02 9.95 2.30
CA ILE A 132 -12.06 8.95 2.80
C ILE A 132 -10.98 9.62 3.66
N ASN A 133 -10.42 10.73 3.19
CA ASN A 133 -9.40 11.47 3.94
C ASN A 133 -9.93 11.94 5.30
N SER A 134 -11.19 12.39 5.37
CA SER A 134 -11.84 12.80 6.63
C SER A 134 -12.08 11.64 7.61
N ILE A 135 -12.27 10.43 7.10
CA ILE A 135 -12.32 9.19 7.89
C ILE A 135 -10.91 8.89 8.45
N TYR A 136 -9.88 8.92 7.59
CA TYR A 136 -8.52 8.55 7.98
C TYR A 136 -7.86 9.48 8.98
N ASN A 137 -8.10 10.78 8.88
CA ASN A 137 -7.58 11.78 9.81
C ASN A 137 -8.36 11.88 11.13
N GLY A 138 -9.44 11.09 11.29
CA GLY A 138 -10.24 11.06 12.52
C GLY A 138 -11.32 12.13 12.63
N THR A 139 -11.56 12.90 11.56
CA THR A 139 -12.58 13.98 11.57
C THR A 139 -13.99 13.39 11.64
N THR A 140 -14.28 12.38 10.81
CA THR A 140 -15.61 11.76 10.72
C THR A 140 -15.71 10.40 11.40
N TYR A 141 -14.57 9.77 11.71
CA TYR A 141 -14.52 8.47 12.37
C TYR A 141 -13.41 8.43 13.43
N LYS A 142 -13.77 8.03 14.66
CA LYS A 142 -12.81 7.91 15.75
C LYS A 142 -12.12 6.53 15.72
N TRP A 143 -10.84 6.53 15.46
CA TRP A 143 -10.05 5.29 15.44
C TRP A 143 -9.69 4.85 16.86
N LEU A 144 -9.60 3.53 17.06
CA LEU A 144 -9.24 2.95 18.36
C LEU A 144 -7.85 3.38 18.82
N ASN A 145 -6.90 3.43 17.89
CA ASN A 145 -5.53 3.91 18.11
C ASN A 145 -4.87 4.22 16.77
N ASP A 146 -3.62 4.69 16.79
CA ASP A 146 -2.88 5.10 15.59
C ASP A 146 -2.28 3.95 14.78
N THR A 147 -2.25 2.74 15.34
CA THR A 147 -1.72 1.54 14.66
C THR A 147 -2.76 0.83 13.78
N VAL A 148 -4.04 1.08 14.02
CA VAL A 148 -5.12 0.49 13.20
C VAL A 148 -5.05 1.04 11.78
N GLN A 149 -5.03 0.12 10.81
CA GLN A 149 -5.04 0.43 9.39
C GLN A 149 -6.34 -0.05 8.74
N ALA A 150 -6.71 0.60 7.65
CA ALA A 150 -7.86 0.21 6.83
C ALA A 150 -7.58 0.49 5.35
N GLY A 151 -8.04 -0.40 4.48
CA GLY A 151 -8.18 -0.16 3.06
C GLY A 151 -9.63 0.17 2.73
N ILE A 152 -9.88 1.15 1.88
CA ILE A 152 -11.21 1.55 1.42
C ILE A 152 -11.20 1.63 -0.09
N ALA A 153 -12.18 0.98 -0.74
CA ALA A 153 -12.44 1.13 -2.16
C ALA A 153 -13.90 1.58 -2.34
N VAL A 154 -14.11 2.63 -3.13
CA VAL A 154 -15.44 3.11 -3.49
C VAL A 154 -15.64 2.93 -4.97
N VAL A 155 -16.66 2.17 -5.32
CA VAL A 155 -17.01 1.81 -6.70
C VAL A 155 -18.35 2.44 -7.05
N ASP A 156 -18.44 3.00 -8.24
CA ASP A 156 -19.68 3.44 -8.84
C ASP A 156 -20.49 2.22 -9.29
N ASN A 157 -21.66 2.03 -8.74
CA ASN A 157 -22.50 0.86 -9.03
C ASN A 157 -23.10 0.87 -10.44
N ASP A 158 -23.19 2.04 -11.08
CA ASP A 158 -23.81 2.15 -12.41
C ASP A 158 -22.87 1.62 -13.51
N ASN A 159 -21.56 1.74 -13.32
CA ASN A 159 -20.58 1.42 -14.34
C ASN A 159 -19.36 0.62 -13.85
N GLY A 160 -19.27 0.32 -12.55
CA GLY A 160 -18.18 -0.43 -11.94
C GLY A 160 -16.86 0.35 -11.82
N SER A 161 -16.85 1.66 -12.05
CA SER A 161 -15.63 2.47 -11.96
C SER A 161 -15.18 2.65 -10.52
N LEU A 162 -13.89 2.51 -10.26
CA LEU A 162 -13.26 2.87 -8.99
C LEU A 162 -13.16 4.40 -8.89
N ILE A 163 -13.91 5.01 -7.96
CA ILE A 163 -14.05 6.47 -7.85
C ILE A 163 -13.34 7.08 -6.66
N ALA A 164 -12.94 6.29 -5.67
CA ALA A 164 -12.06 6.71 -4.58
C ALA A 164 -11.33 5.52 -3.95
N VAL A 165 -10.12 5.76 -3.45
CA VAL A 165 -9.27 4.75 -2.81
C VAL A 165 -8.64 5.29 -1.53
N GLY A 166 -8.85 4.58 -0.44
CA GLY A 166 -8.13 4.79 0.80
C GLY A 166 -7.06 3.72 0.97
N ALA A 167 -5.82 4.10 0.78
CA ALA A 167 -4.68 3.18 0.78
C ALA A 167 -4.14 2.86 2.18
N GLY A 168 -4.59 3.56 3.22
CA GLY A 168 -4.13 3.39 4.60
C GLY A 168 -3.96 4.73 5.30
N ARG A 169 -3.87 4.68 6.63
CA ARG A 169 -3.70 5.84 7.52
C ARG A 169 -2.22 6.20 7.71
N ASN A 170 -1.96 7.44 8.09
CA ASN A 170 -0.65 7.95 8.51
C ASN A 170 0.46 7.70 7.47
N ARG A 171 0.12 7.68 6.18
CA ARG A 171 1.09 7.52 5.10
C ARG A 171 2.01 8.76 5.05
N LYS A 172 3.31 8.52 5.02
CA LYS A 172 4.34 9.56 5.01
C LYS A 172 5.14 9.59 3.71
N ARG A 173 5.08 8.53 2.92
CA ARG A 173 5.92 8.32 1.74
C ARG A 173 5.10 7.97 0.51
N LEU A 174 5.70 8.16 -0.66
CA LEU A 174 5.15 7.70 -1.93
C LEU A 174 5.15 6.17 -1.97
N ARG A 175 4.10 5.57 -2.55
CA ARG A 175 4.01 4.13 -2.83
C ARG A 175 4.21 3.23 -1.59
N GLU A 176 3.83 3.71 -0.42
CA GLU A 176 3.68 2.82 0.73
C GLU A 176 2.63 1.74 0.45
N TYR A 177 2.68 0.67 1.24
CA TYR A 177 1.74 -0.45 1.14
C TYR A 177 0.29 0.04 1.03
N ASN A 178 -0.39 -0.36 -0.04
CA ASN A 178 -1.77 0.03 -0.31
C ASN A 178 -2.72 -1.02 0.29
N TYR A 179 -3.32 -0.70 1.42
CA TYR A 179 -4.25 -1.60 2.11
C TYR A 179 -5.54 -1.87 1.32
N ALA A 180 -5.88 -1.07 0.32
CA ALA A 180 -7.06 -1.32 -0.51
C ALA A 180 -6.79 -2.32 -1.64
N THR A 181 -5.56 -2.34 -2.20
CA THR A 181 -5.23 -3.16 -3.38
C THR A 181 -4.29 -4.32 -3.10
N MET A 182 -3.43 -4.21 -2.09
CA MET A 182 -2.38 -5.20 -1.83
C MET A 182 -2.70 -6.17 -0.69
N ILE A 183 -3.65 -5.83 0.20
CA ILE A 183 -3.97 -6.65 1.35
C ILE A 183 -4.60 -7.99 0.93
N LYS A 184 -4.10 -9.08 1.52
CA LYS A 184 -4.68 -10.42 1.36
C LYS A 184 -5.22 -10.86 2.71
N ARG A 185 -6.53 -10.90 2.86
CA ARG A 185 -7.23 -11.28 4.08
C ARG A 185 -8.38 -12.22 3.75
N HIS A 186 -8.77 -13.05 4.72
CA HIS A 186 -9.97 -13.85 4.60
C HIS A 186 -11.20 -12.91 4.56
N PRO A 187 -12.10 -13.08 3.58
CA PRO A 187 -13.28 -12.23 3.45
C PRO A 187 -14.29 -12.42 4.57
N GLY A 188 -14.26 -13.56 5.25
CA GLY A 188 -15.27 -13.90 6.24
C GLY A 188 -16.68 -13.89 5.62
N SER A 189 -17.67 -13.41 6.36
CA SER A 189 -19.06 -13.36 5.89
C SER A 189 -19.33 -12.44 4.69
N THR A 190 -18.40 -11.55 4.34
CA THR A 190 -18.52 -10.72 3.13
C THR A 190 -18.41 -11.55 1.84
N ALA A 191 -17.97 -12.81 1.93
CA ALA A 191 -17.99 -13.75 0.82
C ALA A 191 -19.40 -14.22 0.42
N LYS A 192 -20.34 -14.24 1.36
CA LYS A 192 -21.68 -14.82 1.16
C LYS A 192 -22.45 -14.23 -0.03
N PRO A 193 -22.50 -12.91 -0.25
CA PRO A 193 -23.19 -12.36 -1.42
C PRO A 193 -22.65 -12.91 -2.74
N ILE A 194 -21.33 -13.13 -2.83
CA ILE A 194 -20.66 -13.54 -4.06
C ILE A 194 -20.66 -15.07 -4.24
N PHE A 195 -20.42 -15.83 -3.18
CA PHE A 195 -20.20 -17.28 -3.29
C PHE A 195 -21.44 -18.11 -2.92
N ASP A 196 -22.39 -17.55 -2.17
CA ASP A 196 -23.58 -18.26 -1.74
C ASP A 196 -24.83 -17.72 -2.45
N TYR A 197 -25.20 -16.46 -2.20
CA TYR A 197 -26.45 -15.89 -2.67
C TYR A 197 -26.45 -15.55 -4.17
N GLY A 198 -25.37 -15.00 -4.69
CA GLY A 198 -25.23 -14.68 -6.11
C GLY A 198 -25.41 -15.93 -6.98
N PRO A 199 -24.68 -17.02 -6.77
CA PRO A 199 -24.86 -18.28 -7.48
C PRO A 199 -26.25 -18.92 -7.28
N ALA A 200 -26.85 -18.78 -6.10
CA ALA A 200 -28.22 -19.30 -5.87
C ALA A 200 -29.25 -18.54 -6.72
N ILE A 201 -29.11 -17.25 -6.87
CA ILE A 201 -29.97 -16.44 -7.74
C ILE A 201 -29.70 -16.74 -9.21
N GLU A 202 -28.43 -16.70 -9.63
CA GLU A 202 -28.03 -16.82 -11.04
C GLU A 202 -28.26 -18.21 -11.62
N TYR A 203 -27.84 -19.27 -10.90
CA TYR A 203 -27.84 -20.63 -11.44
C TYR A 203 -29.01 -21.49 -10.96
N LEU A 204 -29.59 -21.18 -9.78
CA LEU A 204 -30.69 -21.96 -9.23
C LEU A 204 -32.05 -21.25 -9.38
N ASN A 205 -32.08 -20.04 -9.98
CA ASN A 205 -33.26 -19.19 -10.11
C ASN A 205 -33.96 -18.93 -8.76
N TRP A 206 -33.21 -18.83 -7.69
CA TRP A 206 -33.76 -18.50 -6.39
C TRP A 206 -34.09 -17.01 -6.32
N SER A 207 -35.20 -16.69 -5.69
CA SER A 207 -35.54 -15.31 -5.33
C SER A 207 -35.18 -15.06 -3.87
N THR A 208 -35.17 -13.80 -3.46
CA THR A 208 -34.98 -13.40 -2.06
C THR A 208 -36.10 -13.94 -1.14
N GLY A 209 -37.26 -14.28 -1.71
CA GLY A 209 -38.37 -14.95 -1.02
C GLY A 209 -38.25 -16.47 -0.94
N LYS A 210 -37.21 -17.07 -1.52
CA LYS A 210 -37.01 -18.54 -1.44
C LYS A 210 -36.92 -18.97 0.02
N MET A 211 -37.77 -19.91 0.40
CA MET A 211 -37.70 -20.52 1.74
C MET A 211 -36.52 -21.45 1.84
N ILE A 212 -35.74 -21.27 2.90
CA ILE A 212 -34.60 -22.11 3.31
C ILE A 212 -34.79 -22.56 4.75
N ILE A 213 -34.11 -23.62 5.11
CA ILE A 213 -34.21 -24.21 6.46
C ILE A 213 -32.86 -23.99 7.16
N ASP A 214 -32.90 -23.20 8.23
CA ASP A 214 -31.76 -23.09 9.15
C ASP A 214 -31.91 -24.11 10.26
N ASP A 215 -31.31 -25.29 10.08
CA ASP A 215 -31.38 -26.42 10.99
C ASP A 215 -30.00 -27.11 11.12
N LYS A 216 -29.92 -28.03 12.07
CA LYS A 216 -28.71 -28.78 12.31
C LYS A 216 -28.33 -29.62 11.10
N TYR A 217 -27.20 -29.28 10.48
CA TYR A 217 -26.62 -30.05 9.40
C TYR A 217 -25.43 -30.85 9.90
N THR A 218 -25.46 -32.17 9.63
CA THR A 218 -24.39 -33.10 10.02
C THR A 218 -23.59 -33.53 8.79
N TYR A 219 -22.28 -33.37 8.83
CA TYR A 219 -21.41 -33.81 7.75
C TYR A 219 -21.29 -35.33 7.70
N SER A 220 -21.02 -35.88 6.50
CA SER A 220 -20.82 -37.33 6.29
C SER A 220 -19.66 -37.94 7.11
N GLY A 221 -18.68 -37.13 7.50
CA GLY A 221 -17.54 -37.53 8.33
C GLY A 221 -17.75 -37.40 9.85
N GLY A 222 -18.97 -37.11 10.30
CA GLY A 222 -19.26 -36.77 11.67
C GLY A 222 -18.96 -35.29 11.97
N GLY A 223 -19.56 -34.74 13.00
CA GLY A 223 -19.55 -33.33 13.26
C GLY A 223 -20.74 -32.62 12.62
N TYR A 224 -21.13 -31.47 13.17
CA TYR A 224 -22.25 -30.68 12.68
C TYR A 224 -21.93 -29.19 12.63
N LEU A 225 -22.60 -28.50 11.72
CA LEU A 225 -22.52 -27.06 11.60
C LEU A 225 -23.25 -26.40 12.78
N LYS A 226 -22.61 -25.40 13.37
CA LYS A 226 -23.20 -24.53 14.37
C LYS A 226 -23.27 -23.10 13.84
N ASN A 227 -24.37 -22.44 14.07
CA ASN A 227 -24.43 -21.00 13.90
C ASN A 227 -23.59 -20.31 14.98
N TRP A 228 -23.19 -19.07 14.71
CA TRP A 228 -22.34 -18.28 15.63
C TRP A 228 -22.98 -18.08 17.01
N ASP A 229 -24.33 -18.07 17.07
CA ASP A 229 -25.15 -17.93 18.29
C ASP A 229 -25.53 -19.27 18.91
N ASN A 230 -25.08 -20.40 18.35
CA ASN A 230 -25.43 -21.78 18.71
C ASN A 230 -26.93 -22.11 18.61
N GLY A 231 -27.72 -21.25 17.97
CA GLY A 231 -29.15 -21.45 17.72
C GLY A 231 -29.45 -21.80 16.27
N TYR A 232 -30.66 -22.29 16.02
CA TYR A 232 -31.22 -22.49 14.68
C TYR A 232 -32.58 -21.79 14.60
N LYS A 233 -32.85 -21.10 13.50
CA LYS A 233 -34.03 -20.26 13.34
C LYS A 233 -35.18 -20.96 12.60
N GLY A 234 -34.92 -22.17 12.07
CA GLY A 234 -35.93 -22.94 11.34
C GLY A 234 -36.15 -22.40 9.92
N ILE A 235 -37.39 -22.45 9.48
CA ILE A 235 -37.77 -22.02 8.11
C ILE A 235 -37.79 -20.50 8.04
N MET A 236 -37.05 -19.94 7.07
CA MET A 236 -36.98 -18.51 6.83
C MET A 236 -36.79 -18.22 5.34
N THR A 237 -37.02 -17.00 4.92
CA THR A 237 -36.67 -16.57 3.55
C THR A 237 -35.18 -16.35 3.40
N MET A 238 -34.65 -16.44 2.16
CA MET A 238 -33.27 -16.12 1.87
C MET A 238 -32.92 -14.70 2.33
N LEU A 239 -33.85 -13.73 2.16
CA LEU A 239 -33.64 -12.35 2.65
C LEU A 239 -33.47 -12.28 4.19
N GLN A 240 -34.24 -13.06 4.93
CA GLN A 240 -34.12 -13.10 6.40
C GLN A 240 -32.84 -13.78 6.88
N HIS A 241 -32.25 -14.65 6.04
CA HIS A 241 -31.00 -15.36 6.33
C HIS A 241 -29.77 -14.48 6.02
N MET A 242 -29.88 -13.55 5.08
CA MET A 242 -28.82 -12.60 4.74
C MET A 242 -28.53 -11.62 5.89
#